data_d6ddc36494005908362a867b0eb68ac3
#
_entry.id   d6ddc36494005908362a867b0eb68ac3
#
_cell.length_a   1.000
_cell.length_b   1.000
_cell.length_c   1.000
_cell.angle_alpha   90.00
_cell.angle_beta   90.00
_cell.angle_gamma   90.00
#
_symmetry.space_group_name_H-M   'P 1'
#
loop_
_entity.id
_entity.type
_entity.pdbx_description
1 polymer ?
#
loop_
_entity_poly.entity_id
_entity_poly.type
_entity_poly.pdbx_seq_one_letter_code
_entity_poly.pdbx_strand_id
1 'polypeptide(L)'
;MKRVLVIILNYKTYEMTIKLIKELKKLDDALFDIYVVDNCSQNESADVLKKESVNLEYHFYKNEKNTGYAAGNNIGIRYAIEMGYDYSLILNNDLEIIDTAFIEKLVQVGDKHPNVACIGPKILDIDHHPVAPYCECPRSKRT
;
A
#
# COMPACT_ATOMS: atom_id res chain seq x y z
N MET A 1 13.55 15.39 1.91
CA MET A 1 12.36 14.73 2.47
C MET A 1 12.35 13.29 1.96
N LYS A 2 12.01 12.30 2.76
CA LYS A 2 11.99 10.89 2.34
C LYS A 2 10.81 10.65 1.39
N ARG A 3 11.03 9.90 0.30
CA ARG A 3 10.01 9.55 -0.68
C ARG A 3 9.36 8.21 -0.33
N VAL A 4 8.04 8.17 -0.31
CA VAL A 4 7.26 6.94 -0.03
C VAL A 4 6.52 6.52 -1.29
N LEU A 5 6.55 5.23 -1.65
CA LEU A 5 5.66 4.66 -2.64
C LEU A 5 4.52 3.91 -1.93
N VAL A 6 3.30 4.38 -2.07
CA VAL A 6 2.10 3.66 -1.62
C VAL A 6 1.71 2.64 -2.68
N ILE A 7 1.72 1.37 -2.33
CA ILE A 7 1.43 0.24 -3.21
C ILE A 7 0.05 -0.31 -2.85
N ILE A 8 -0.84 -0.36 -3.84
CA ILE A 8 -2.20 -0.89 -3.69
C ILE A 8 -2.38 -2.03 -4.68
N LEU A 9 -2.66 -3.23 -4.16
CA LEU A 9 -2.97 -4.39 -4.98
C LEU A 9 -4.49 -4.49 -5.19
N ASN A 10 -4.91 -4.44 -6.45
CA ASN A 10 -6.31 -4.64 -6.84
C ASN A 10 -6.53 -6.06 -7.38
N TYR A 11 -7.65 -6.67 -7.00
CA TYR A 11 -8.18 -7.86 -7.65
C TYR A 11 -9.71 -7.82 -7.65
N LYS A 12 -10.29 -7.47 -8.80
CA LYS A 12 -11.74 -7.41 -9.07
C LYS A 12 -12.56 -6.36 -8.29
N THR A 13 -11.92 -5.49 -7.53
CA THR A 13 -12.58 -4.53 -6.61
C THR A 13 -12.11 -3.09 -6.87
N TYR A 14 -12.14 -2.66 -8.14
CA TYR A 14 -11.63 -1.35 -8.54
C TYR A 14 -12.33 -0.18 -7.86
N GLU A 15 -13.61 -0.32 -7.50
CA GLU A 15 -14.35 0.73 -6.80
C GLU A 15 -13.73 1.06 -5.43
N MET A 16 -13.35 0.01 -4.68
CA MET A 16 -12.68 0.16 -3.39
C MET A 16 -11.30 0.79 -3.56
N THR A 17 -10.56 0.35 -4.59
CA THR A 17 -9.27 0.91 -4.94
C THR A 17 -9.36 2.40 -5.27
N ILE A 18 -10.32 2.82 -6.10
CA ILE A 18 -10.55 4.23 -6.44
C ILE A 18 -10.98 5.04 -5.21
N LYS A 19 -11.85 4.48 -4.35
CA LYS A 19 -12.24 5.12 -3.09
C LYS A 19 -11.00 5.42 -2.23
N LEU A 20 -10.15 4.42 -2.00
CA LEU A 20 -8.93 4.58 -1.21
C LEU A 20 -7.97 5.62 -1.84
N ILE A 21 -7.77 5.59 -3.17
CA ILE A 21 -6.94 6.58 -3.85
C ILE A 21 -7.47 8.00 -3.63
N LYS A 22 -8.79 8.20 -3.73
CA LYS A 22 -9.41 9.52 -3.48
C LYS A 22 -9.26 9.97 -2.03
N GLU A 23 -9.22 9.07 -1.07
CA GLU A 23 -8.92 9.39 0.32
C GLU A 23 -7.44 9.77 0.50
N LEU A 24 -6.53 9.02 -0.10
CA LEU A 24 -5.09 9.34 -0.09
C LEU A 24 -4.81 10.71 -0.73
N LYS A 25 -5.46 11.05 -1.82
CA LYS A 25 -5.30 12.36 -2.50
C LYS A 25 -5.82 13.56 -1.70
N LYS A 26 -6.50 13.36 -0.58
CA LYS A 26 -6.84 14.44 0.37
C LYS A 26 -5.72 14.71 1.37
N LEU A 27 -4.71 13.82 1.45
CA LEU A 27 -3.54 14.01 2.29
C LEU A 27 -2.51 14.91 1.60
N ASP A 28 -1.43 15.26 2.30
CA ASP A 28 -0.30 15.96 1.68
C ASP A 28 0.43 15.02 0.70
N ASP A 29 0.14 15.15 -0.59
CA ASP A 29 0.65 14.30 -1.67
C ASP A 29 2.13 14.58 -2.01
N ALA A 30 2.72 15.65 -1.47
CA ALA A 30 4.16 15.89 -1.61
C ALA A 30 5.03 14.82 -0.91
N LEU A 31 4.42 14.00 -0.03
CA LEU A 31 5.12 12.98 0.74
C LEU A 31 5.21 11.63 0.04
N PHE A 32 4.31 11.33 -0.89
CA PHE A 32 4.20 9.99 -1.46
C PHE A 32 3.66 9.99 -2.89
N ASP A 33 4.02 8.96 -3.62
CA ASP A 33 3.41 8.60 -4.89
C ASP A 33 2.57 7.33 -4.72
N ILE A 34 1.60 7.10 -5.61
CA ILE A 34 0.73 5.93 -5.57
C ILE A 34 1.04 5.01 -6.75
N TYR A 35 1.16 3.71 -6.49
CA TYR A 35 1.35 2.66 -7.48
C TYR A 35 0.28 1.58 -7.32
N VAL A 36 -0.57 1.45 -8.32
CA VAL A 36 -1.66 0.46 -8.35
C VAL A 36 -1.27 -0.71 -9.22
N VAL A 37 -1.34 -1.91 -8.67
CA VAL A 37 -1.13 -3.17 -9.39
C VAL A 37 -2.47 -3.88 -9.52
N ASP A 38 -2.98 -4.04 -10.75
CA ASP A 38 -4.08 -4.95 -11.01
C ASP A 38 -3.56 -6.38 -11.19
N ASN A 39 -3.93 -7.28 -10.29
CA ASN A 39 -3.42 -8.65 -10.25
C ASN A 39 -4.18 -9.60 -11.20
N CYS A 40 -4.30 -9.20 -12.47
CA CYS A 40 -5.00 -9.94 -13.49
C CYS A 40 -6.50 -10.14 -13.18
N SER A 41 -7.20 -9.06 -12.91
CA SER A 41 -8.67 -9.08 -12.73
C SER A 41 -9.36 -9.52 -14.02
N GLN A 42 -10.38 -10.40 -13.89
CA GLN A 42 -11.14 -10.94 -15.01
C GLN A 42 -12.40 -10.12 -15.35
N ASN A 43 -12.51 -8.92 -14.76
CA ASN A 43 -13.56 -7.93 -15.01
C ASN A 43 -12.95 -6.64 -15.59
N GLU A 44 -13.73 -5.57 -15.64
CA GLU A 44 -13.31 -4.25 -16.15
C GLU A 44 -12.28 -3.50 -15.29
N SER A 45 -11.88 -4.06 -14.14
CA SER A 45 -10.97 -3.38 -13.17
C SER A 45 -9.74 -2.77 -13.82
N ALA A 46 -9.03 -3.54 -14.64
CA ALA A 46 -7.79 -3.08 -15.25
C ALA A 46 -8.01 -1.87 -16.19
N ASP A 47 -9.10 -1.90 -16.99
CA ASP A 47 -9.39 -0.84 -17.95
C ASP A 47 -9.87 0.44 -17.23
N VAL A 48 -10.70 0.29 -16.21
CA VAL A 48 -11.17 1.41 -15.37
C VAL A 48 -9.99 2.04 -14.63
N LEU A 49 -9.18 1.25 -13.93
CA LEU A 49 -8.03 1.76 -13.18
C LEU A 49 -7.00 2.41 -14.09
N LYS A 50 -6.74 1.87 -15.28
CA LYS A 50 -5.85 2.49 -16.26
C LYS A 50 -6.38 3.84 -16.73
N LYS A 51 -7.68 3.97 -16.96
CA LYS A 51 -8.30 5.24 -17.36
C LYS A 51 -8.23 6.27 -16.25
N GLU A 52 -8.59 5.88 -15.02
CA GLU A 52 -8.57 6.77 -13.87
C GLU A 52 -7.15 7.17 -13.41
N SER A 53 -6.10 6.43 -13.82
CA SER A 53 -4.73 6.77 -13.44
C SER A 53 -4.27 8.14 -13.94
N VAL A 54 -4.81 8.61 -15.06
CA VAL A 54 -4.53 9.96 -15.60
C VAL A 54 -5.24 11.04 -14.78
N ASN A 55 -6.51 10.80 -14.41
CA ASN A 55 -7.33 11.77 -13.68
C ASN A 55 -6.90 11.94 -12.21
N LEU A 56 -6.48 10.82 -11.60
CA LEU A 56 -6.11 10.75 -10.18
C LEU A 56 -4.58 10.73 -9.96
N GLU A 57 -3.80 10.84 -11.04
CA GLU A 57 -2.34 10.96 -11.01
C GLU A 57 -1.67 9.87 -10.16
N TYR A 58 -1.79 8.61 -10.60
CA TYR A 58 -1.09 7.47 -10.01
C TYR A 58 -0.46 6.58 -11.08
N HIS A 59 0.57 5.82 -10.71
CA HIS A 59 1.18 4.82 -11.57
C HIS A 59 0.32 3.56 -11.60
N PHE A 60 0.11 2.99 -12.78
CA PHE A 60 -0.71 1.79 -12.97
C PHE A 60 0.07 0.68 -13.67
N TYR A 61 -0.07 -0.54 -13.16
CA TYR A 61 0.48 -1.75 -13.74
C TYR A 61 -0.58 -2.87 -13.78
N LYS A 62 -0.74 -3.50 -14.94
CA LYS A 62 -1.58 -4.69 -15.12
C LYS A 62 -0.70 -5.93 -15.13
N ASN A 63 -0.90 -6.82 -14.17
CA ASN A 63 -0.23 -8.12 -14.15
C ASN A 63 -0.86 -9.06 -15.17
N GLU A 64 -0.06 -9.87 -15.86
CA GLU A 64 -0.55 -10.81 -16.89
C GLU A 64 -1.23 -12.05 -16.29
N LYS A 65 -0.91 -12.40 -15.06
CA LYS A 65 -1.50 -13.52 -14.33
C LYS A 65 -1.65 -13.18 -12.84
N ASN A 66 -2.67 -13.75 -12.20
CA ASN A 66 -2.81 -13.64 -10.75
C ASN A 66 -1.72 -14.46 -10.05
N THR A 67 -0.77 -13.78 -9.47
CA THR A 67 0.39 -14.37 -8.77
C THR A 67 0.21 -14.44 -7.26
N GLY A 68 -0.98 -14.11 -6.76
CA GLY A 68 -1.28 -14.02 -5.34
C GLY A 68 -0.85 -12.70 -4.71
N TYR A 69 -1.18 -12.53 -3.44
CA TYR A 69 -1.01 -11.27 -2.72
C TYR A 69 0.44 -10.83 -2.61
N ALA A 70 1.32 -11.70 -2.13
CA ALA A 70 2.73 -11.36 -1.90
C ALA A 70 3.46 -11.05 -3.21
N ALA A 71 3.30 -11.88 -4.23
CA ALA A 71 3.97 -11.67 -5.50
C ALA A 71 3.43 -10.43 -6.25
N GLY A 72 2.12 -10.14 -6.14
CA GLY A 72 1.51 -8.92 -6.67
C GLY A 72 2.09 -7.66 -6.02
N ASN A 73 2.17 -7.61 -4.69
CA ASN A 73 2.78 -6.48 -3.98
C ASN A 73 4.28 -6.34 -4.29
N ASN A 74 5.00 -7.43 -4.49
CA ASN A 74 6.42 -7.40 -4.87
C ASN A 74 6.68 -6.72 -6.21
N ILE A 75 5.70 -6.60 -7.10
CA ILE A 75 5.81 -5.80 -8.32
C ILE A 75 6.02 -4.34 -7.97
N GLY A 76 5.17 -3.80 -7.08
CA GLY A 76 5.30 -2.42 -6.61
C GLY A 76 6.57 -2.18 -5.79
N ILE A 77 6.99 -3.16 -4.96
CA ILE A 77 8.24 -3.05 -4.18
C ILE A 77 9.44 -2.98 -5.12
N ARG A 78 9.51 -3.81 -6.16
CA ARG A 78 10.59 -3.73 -7.17
C ARG A 78 10.61 -2.37 -7.86
N TYR A 79 9.46 -1.87 -8.26
CA TYR A 79 9.36 -0.54 -8.84
C TYR A 79 9.87 0.55 -7.86
N ALA A 80 9.51 0.46 -6.58
CA ALA A 80 10.00 1.40 -5.57
C ALA A 80 11.53 1.39 -5.46
N ILE A 81 12.15 0.21 -5.47
CA ILE A 81 13.61 0.05 -5.43
C ILE A 81 14.26 0.66 -6.68
N GLU A 82 13.75 0.34 -7.88
CA GLU A 82 14.27 0.81 -9.16
C GLU A 82 14.19 2.35 -9.29
N MET A 83 13.10 2.94 -8.75
CA MET A 83 12.88 4.39 -8.79
C MET A 83 13.50 5.14 -7.61
N GLY A 84 14.16 4.45 -6.69
CA GLY A 84 14.89 5.04 -5.56
C GLY A 84 13.99 5.63 -4.47
N TYR A 85 12.82 5.02 -4.21
CA TYR A 85 12.02 5.37 -3.05
C TYR A 85 12.68 4.90 -1.75
N ASP A 86 12.56 5.70 -0.69
CA ASP A 86 13.13 5.36 0.62
C ASP A 86 12.28 4.33 1.37
N TYR A 87 10.95 4.38 1.14
CA TYR A 87 9.97 3.50 1.79
C TYR A 87 8.93 2.98 0.78
N SER A 88 8.48 1.75 1.01
CA SER A 88 7.31 1.15 0.36
C SER A 88 6.22 0.94 1.40
N LEU A 89 5.05 1.53 1.19
CA LEU A 89 3.88 1.36 2.04
C LEU A 89 2.84 0.50 1.32
N ILE A 90 2.60 -0.71 1.82
CA ILE A 90 1.59 -1.62 1.26
C ILE A 90 0.26 -1.36 1.96
N LEU A 91 -0.77 -0.99 1.20
CA LEU A 91 -2.12 -0.80 1.68
C LEU A 91 -3.08 -1.76 0.98
N ASN A 92 -3.93 -2.43 1.75
CA ASN A 92 -5.09 -3.11 1.20
C ASN A 92 -6.12 -2.08 0.72
N ASN A 93 -6.87 -2.40 -0.32
CA ASN A 93 -7.83 -1.46 -0.90
C ASN A 93 -9.17 -1.36 -0.13
N ASP A 94 -9.37 -2.18 0.89
CA ASP A 94 -10.54 -2.22 1.77
C ASP A 94 -10.34 -1.46 3.10
N LEU A 95 -9.29 -0.65 3.19
CA LEU A 95 -8.97 0.16 4.38
C LEU A 95 -9.68 1.52 4.35
N GLU A 96 -9.93 2.06 5.53
CA GLU A 96 -10.36 3.44 5.76
C GLU A 96 -9.25 4.21 6.50
N ILE A 97 -8.97 5.44 6.04
CA ILE A 97 -7.92 6.28 6.61
C ILE A 97 -8.57 7.18 7.67
N ILE A 98 -8.26 6.91 8.94
CA ILE A 98 -8.74 7.71 10.07
C ILE A 98 -7.76 8.83 10.44
N ASP A 99 -6.46 8.52 10.41
CA ASP A 99 -5.39 9.47 10.76
C ASP A 99 -4.72 10.02 9.50
N THR A 100 -4.99 11.27 9.18
CA THR A 100 -4.45 11.92 7.97
C THR A 100 -2.93 12.10 7.98
N ALA A 101 -2.28 12.03 9.15
CA ALA A 101 -0.83 12.14 9.30
C ALA A 101 -0.12 10.77 9.42
N PHE A 102 -0.81 9.65 9.13
CA PHE A 102 -0.26 8.32 9.40
C PHE A 102 1.01 8.00 8.60
N ILE A 103 1.09 8.44 7.34
CA ILE A 103 2.29 8.22 6.50
C ILE A 103 3.49 8.96 7.08
N GLU A 104 3.32 10.25 7.43
CA GLU A 104 4.38 11.04 8.05
C GLU A 104 4.87 10.41 9.36
N LYS A 105 3.94 9.96 10.21
CA LYS A 105 4.27 9.29 11.48
C LYS A 105 5.06 7.99 11.25
N LEU A 106 4.68 7.18 10.25
CA LEU A 106 5.43 5.97 9.91
C LEU A 106 6.85 6.28 9.43
N VAL A 107 7.02 7.30 8.59
CA VAL A 107 8.34 7.76 8.13
C VAL A 107 9.19 8.24 9.33
N GLN A 108 8.62 9.04 10.23
CA GLN A 108 9.32 9.49 11.42
C GLN A 108 9.79 8.35 12.33
N VAL A 109 8.98 7.30 12.48
CA VAL A 109 9.36 6.09 13.22
C VAL A 109 10.47 5.34 12.50
N GLY A 110 10.36 5.16 11.17
CA GLY A 110 11.39 4.50 10.36
C GLY A 110 12.74 5.20 10.44
N ASP A 111 12.75 6.53 10.36
CA ASP A 111 13.97 7.33 10.45
C ASP A 111 14.65 7.24 11.84
N LYS A 112 13.87 7.10 12.90
CA LYS A 112 14.38 6.91 14.26
C LYS A 112 14.93 5.50 14.53
N HIS A 113 14.49 4.53 13.74
CA HIS A 113 14.81 3.10 13.94
C HIS A 113 15.40 2.46 12.68
N PRO A 114 16.60 2.86 12.22
CA PRO A 114 17.18 2.44 10.94
C PRO A 114 17.44 0.92 10.82
N ASN A 115 17.44 0.21 11.95
CA ASN A 115 17.62 -1.25 11.99
C ASN A 115 16.29 -2.04 11.87
N VAL A 116 15.14 -1.34 11.79
CA VAL A 116 13.82 -1.97 11.63
C VAL A 116 13.48 -2.08 10.15
N ALA A 117 13.22 -3.30 9.71
CA ALA A 117 12.92 -3.58 8.30
C ALA A 117 11.43 -3.38 7.95
N CYS A 118 10.52 -3.48 8.91
CA CYS A 118 9.09 -3.36 8.69
C CYS A 118 8.41 -2.67 9.87
N ILE A 119 7.51 -1.74 9.56
CA ILE A 119 6.73 -0.97 10.54
C ILE A 119 5.28 -0.98 10.06
N GLY A 120 4.34 -1.18 10.97
CA GLY A 120 2.91 -1.07 10.67
C GLY A 120 2.21 -0.09 11.60
N PRO A 121 1.13 0.56 11.13
CA PRO A 121 0.27 1.35 12.00
C PRO A 121 -0.55 0.43 12.92
N LYS A 122 -1.14 1.03 13.95
CA LYS A 122 -2.19 0.37 14.72
C LYS A 122 -3.43 0.26 13.85
N ILE A 123 -3.92 -0.95 13.68
CA ILE A 123 -5.15 -1.24 12.93
C ILE A 123 -6.31 -1.31 13.92
N LEU A 124 -7.42 -0.69 13.59
CA LEU A 124 -8.66 -0.72 14.35
C LEU A 124 -9.73 -1.50 13.57
N ASP A 125 -10.62 -2.15 14.28
CA ASP A 125 -11.84 -2.71 13.70
C ASP A 125 -12.92 -1.62 13.49
N ILE A 126 -14.09 -2.02 13.00
CA ILE A 126 -15.21 -1.10 12.73
C ILE A 126 -15.73 -0.39 13.99
N ASP A 127 -15.52 -0.99 15.15
CA ASP A 127 -15.91 -0.43 16.46
C ASP A 127 -14.78 0.37 17.11
N HIS A 128 -13.71 0.68 16.35
CA HIS A 128 -12.50 1.37 16.78
C HIS A 128 -11.69 0.66 17.87
N HIS A 129 -11.85 -0.65 18.03
CA HIS A 129 -11.01 -1.43 18.91
C HIS A 129 -9.72 -1.86 18.20
N PRO A 130 -8.57 -1.87 18.91
CA PRO A 130 -7.33 -2.35 18.32
C PRO A 130 -7.42 -3.81 17.89
N VAL A 131 -7.10 -4.09 16.64
CA VAL A 131 -6.91 -5.45 16.16
C VAL A 131 -5.54 -5.91 16.61
N ALA A 132 -5.47 -6.94 17.45
CA ALA A 132 -4.20 -7.51 17.88
C ALA A 132 -3.49 -8.18 16.72
N PRO A 133 -2.15 -8.17 16.65
CA PRO A 133 -1.43 -8.96 15.66
C PRO A 133 -1.82 -10.44 15.81
N TYR A 134 -2.23 -11.04 14.72
CA TYR A 134 -2.80 -12.40 14.70
C TYR A 134 -1.80 -13.53 15.01
N CYS A 135 -0.51 -13.24 15.10
CA CYS A 135 0.49 -14.23 15.46
C CYS A 135 1.64 -13.59 16.23
N GLU A 136 2.06 -14.26 17.29
CA GLU A 136 3.38 -14.04 17.86
C GLU A 136 4.42 -14.50 16.84
N CYS A 137 5.46 -13.69 16.66
CA CYS A 137 6.60 -14.12 15.83
C CYS A 137 7.12 -15.47 16.34
N PRO A 138 7.15 -16.54 15.54
CA PRO A 138 7.66 -17.81 16.00
C PRO A 138 9.10 -17.61 16.50
N ARG A 139 9.33 -17.82 17.78
CA ARG A 139 10.69 -17.81 18.32
C ARG A 139 11.46 -18.90 17.58
N SER A 140 12.43 -18.53 16.75
CA SER A 140 13.32 -19.53 16.17
C SER A 140 13.97 -20.29 17.32
N LYS A 141 13.66 -21.59 17.43
CA LYS A 141 14.46 -22.44 18.29
C LYS A 141 15.86 -22.45 17.69
N ARG A 142 16.77 -21.71 18.29
CA ARG A 142 18.20 -21.88 18.00
C ARG A 142 18.55 -23.31 18.44
N THR A 143 18.73 -24.20 17.50
CA THR A 143 19.44 -25.47 17.69
C THR A 143 20.93 -25.21 17.74
#